data_d34bc42927bd09750e0ffb701f8cdf88
#
_entry.id   d34bc42927bd09750e0ffb701f8cdf88
#
_cell.length_a   1.000
_cell.length_b   1.000
_cell.length_c   1.000
_cell.angle_alpha   90.00
_cell.angle_beta   90.00
_cell.angle_gamma   90.00
#
_symmetry.space_group_name_H-M   'P 1'
#
loop_
_entity.id
_entity.type
_entity.pdbx_description
1 polymer ?
#
loop_
_entity_poly.entity_id
_entity_poly.type
_entity_poly.pdbx_seq_one_letter_code
_entity_poly.pdbx_strand_id
1 'polypeptide(L)'
;MAFLRSRLEPVVFCAQVASSFFDTGLQMIVKQRYENNTHTAAGGHNEQKSIAYFYMIFNILTKVVAIIPAFLLARIGDKGYRKVPVVVPLIGYFISRGLLLFVIAFDWTIEVMYASPIVNGLCGGFSSYWPGVIALVSLSTSEEDRSLRIMCIELTYGLAGFLGSLASGHLFQLYALEHRQGVVLACASVVLYFMCLGYAACIFQVNTRRPPVELDERRESDRVGILSSIKSNVALLFGAGILYDMAVAGGVEILNVYVLVEPLSWTATQVGYGNAAGSVIFITSFIGVKLFTRCSLSDTTMILIGMFSFLTGIYFMTFVTTTATYYIARALTLFALIPMPIIRSLLSKQIRGSSYGRTFTGLQLSFQLAGLATSPIFTKVYQSTLQTLPGFVFTLSSIITLLAMIPISIVGCRTARQEGYERL
;
A
#
# COMPACT_ATOMS: atom_id res chain seq x y z
N MET A 1 7.31 -7.57 28.79
CA MET A 1 6.46 -6.36 28.62
C MET A 1 7.19 -5.18 27.98
N ALA A 2 8.43 -4.84 28.37
CA ALA A 2 9.17 -3.70 27.74
C ALA A 2 9.38 -3.89 26.21
N PHE A 3 9.59 -5.10 25.74
CA PHE A 3 9.80 -5.44 24.34
C PHE A 3 8.56 -5.15 23.45
N LEU A 4 7.36 -5.39 23.97
CA LEU A 4 6.09 -5.12 23.25
C LEU A 4 5.79 -3.61 23.17
N ARG A 5 6.20 -2.82 24.16
CA ARG A 5 5.90 -1.38 24.22
C ARG A 5 6.51 -0.55 23.08
N SER A 6 7.51 -1.06 22.39
CA SER A 6 8.21 -0.37 21.29
C SER A 6 7.89 -0.94 19.91
N ARG A 7 6.96 -1.90 19.79
CA ARG A 7 6.66 -2.61 18.56
C ARG A 7 5.39 -2.11 17.89
N LEU A 8 5.47 -1.80 16.60
CA LEU A 8 4.33 -1.39 15.77
C LEU A 8 3.66 -2.55 15.03
N GLU A 9 4.35 -3.69 14.92
CA GLU A 9 3.86 -4.85 14.19
C GLU A 9 2.49 -5.34 14.66
N PRO A 10 2.18 -5.40 15.98
CA PRO A 10 0.85 -5.81 16.42
C PRO A 10 -0.26 -4.88 15.92
N VAL A 11 0.01 -3.56 15.87
CA VAL A 11 -0.97 -2.57 15.35
C VAL A 11 -1.20 -2.80 13.87
N VAL A 12 -0.12 -2.95 13.09
CA VAL A 12 -0.18 -3.17 11.65
C VAL A 12 -0.89 -4.48 11.33
N PHE A 13 -0.55 -5.56 12.04
CA PHE A 13 -1.14 -6.87 11.86
C PHE A 13 -2.64 -6.86 12.14
N CYS A 14 -3.04 -6.43 13.34
CA CYS A 14 -4.44 -6.42 13.73
C CYS A 14 -5.28 -5.46 12.89
N ALA A 15 -4.77 -4.27 12.56
CA ALA A 15 -5.47 -3.31 11.72
C ALA A 15 -5.71 -3.86 10.30
N GLN A 16 -4.73 -4.59 9.74
CA GLN A 16 -4.88 -5.17 8.42
C GLN A 16 -5.84 -6.37 8.40
N VAL A 17 -5.80 -7.24 9.40
CA VAL A 17 -6.79 -8.32 9.56
C VAL A 17 -8.20 -7.73 9.70
N ALA A 18 -8.36 -6.71 10.54
CA ALA A 18 -9.64 -6.02 10.73
C ALA A 18 -10.15 -5.37 9.43
N SER A 19 -9.24 -4.79 8.62
CA SER A 19 -9.59 -4.25 7.29
C SER A 19 -10.07 -5.34 6.35
N SER A 20 -9.37 -6.48 6.28
CA SER A 20 -9.79 -7.62 5.44
C SER A 20 -11.17 -8.14 5.83
N PHE A 21 -11.50 -8.19 7.12
CA PHE A 21 -12.83 -8.59 7.58
C PHE A 21 -13.91 -7.61 7.14
N PHE A 22 -13.64 -6.30 7.29
CA PHE A 22 -14.56 -5.27 6.83
C PHE A 22 -14.75 -5.32 5.31
N ASP A 23 -13.67 -5.41 4.54
CA ASP A 23 -13.74 -5.36 3.08
C ASP A 23 -14.54 -6.55 2.53
N THR A 24 -14.32 -7.76 3.07
CA THR A 24 -15.13 -8.94 2.73
C THR A 24 -16.59 -8.78 3.16
N GLY A 25 -16.83 -8.30 4.38
CA GLY A 25 -18.17 -8.03 4.89
C GLY A 25 -18.93 -7.03 4.01
N LEU A 26 -18.31 -5.91 3.70
CA LEU A 26 -18.90 -4.88 2.84
C LEU A 26 -19.22 -5.43 1.44
N GLN A 27 -18.29 -6.17 0.83
CA GLN A 27 -18.51 -6.76 -0.49
C GLN A 27 -19.72 -7.67 -0.53
N MET A 28 -19.86 -8.55 0.46
CA MET A 28 -20.97 -9.49 0.51
C MET A 28 -22.31 -8.80 0.82
N ILE A 29 -22.32 -7.81 1.69
CA ILE A 29 -23.55 -7.05 2.01
C ILE A 29 -23.99 -6.16 0.84
N VAL A 30 -23.05 -5.50 0.16
CA VAL A 30 -23.35 -4.72 -1.04
C VAL A 30 -23.99 -5.61 -2.10
N LYS A 31 -23.39 -6.78 -2.39
CA LYS A 31 -23.93 -7.74 -3.33
C LYS A 31 -25.33 -8.17 -2.94
N GLN A 32 -25.53 -8.63 -1.71
CA GLN A 32 -26.83 -9.11 -1.22
C GLN A 32 -27.94 -8.04 -1.30
N ARG A 33 -27.60 -6.76 -1.00
CA ARG A 33 -28.59 -5.68 -1.04
C ARG A 33 -29.03 -5.34 -2.46
N TYR A 34 -28.11 -5.35 -3.42
CA TYR A 34 -28.46 -5.09 -4.82
C TYR A 34 -29.14 -6.29 -5.48
N GLU A 35 -28.79 -7.55 -5.15
CA GLU A 35 -29.49 -8.76 -5.59
C GLU A 35 -30.96 -8.75 -5.13
N ASN A 36 -31.22 -8.47 -3.84
CA ASN A 36 -32.57 -8.44 -3.29
C ASN A 36 -33.45 -7.35 -3.92
N ASN A 37 -32.89 -6.20 -4.30
CA ASN A 37 -33.62 -5.12 -4.92
C ASN A 37 -33.96 -5.38 -6.40
N THR A 38 -33.22 -6.27 -7.08
CA THR A 38 -33.41 -6.59 -8.50
C THR A 38 -34.36 -7.74 -8.76
N HIS A 39 -34.75 -8.53 -7.78
CA HIS A 39 -35.83 -9.54 -7.91
C HIS A 39 -37.18 -8.92 -8.28
N THR A 40 -37.30 -7.59 -8.23
CA THR A 40 -38.51 -6.83 -8.65
C THR A 40 -38.42 -6.22 -10.06
N ALA A 41 -37.25 -6.27 -10.75
CA ALA A 41 -37.10 -5.72 -12.09
C ALA A 41 -36.13 -6.56 -12.94
N ALA A 42 -36.52 -7.03 -14.07
CA ALA A 42 -35.76 -7.84 -15.02
C ALA A 42 -34.39 -7.22 -15.37
N GLY A 43 -33.30 -7.90 -15.01
CA GLY A 43 -32.01 -7.64 -15.62
C GLY A 43 -30.78 -7.66 -14.72
N GLY A 44 -30.09 -8.81 -14.59
CA GLY A 44 -28.78 -8.92 -13.90
C GLY A 44 -27.66 -8.01 -14.45
N HIS A 45 -27.87 -7.36 -15.59
CA HIS A 45 -26.95 -6.38 -16.15
C HIS A 45 -26.99 -5.01 -15.42
N ASN A 46 -28.13 -4.67 -14.81
CA ASN A 46 -28.29 -3.44 -14.04
C ASN A 46 -27.70 -3.56 -12.63
N GLU A 47 -27.69 -4.75 -12.04
CA GLU A 47 -27.12 -5.05 -10.75
C GLU A 47 -25.60 -4.82 -10.73
N GLN A 48 -24.86 -5.40 -11.67
CA GLN A 48 -23.42 -5.22 -11.79
C GLN A 48 -23.01 -3.76 -11.97
N LYS A 49 -23.82 -2.99 -12.74
CA LYS A 49 -23.59 -1.55 -12.90
C LYS A 49 -23.78 -0.79 -11.59
N SER A 50 -24.81 -1.13 -10.82
CA SER A 50 -25.09 -0.47 -9.53
C SER A 50 -24.00 -0.78 -8.49
N ILE A 51 -23.53 -2.02 -8.40
CA ILE A 51 -22.40 -2.40 -7.56
C ILE A 51 -21.12 -1.68 -7.98
N ALA A 52 -20.81 -1.64 -9.28
CA ALA A 52 -19.64 -0.92 -9.79
C ALA A 52 -19.71 0.58 -9.50
N TYR A 53 -20.89 1.19 -9.65
CA TYR A 53 -21.12 2.60 -9.34
C TYR A 53 -20.95 2.91 -7.85
N PHE A 54 -21.46 2.03 -6.97
CA PHE A 54 -21.25 2.13 -5.53
C PHE A 54 -19.76 2.16 -5.18
N TYR A 55 -18.98 1.19 -5.68
CA TYR A 55 -17.55 1.13 -5.38
C TYR A 55 -16.76 2.28 -6.02
N MET A 56 -17.17 2.76 -7.19
CA MET A 56 -16.55 3.93 -7.81
C MET A 56 -16.67 5.16 -6.90
N ILE A 57 -17.87 5.47 -6.41
CA ILE A 57 -18.08 6.60 -5.47
C ILE A 57 -17.33 6.37 -4.17
N PHE A 58 -17.44 5.18 -3.59
CA PHE A 58 -16.78 4.80 -2.34
C PHE A 58 -15.25 5.00 -2.42
N ASN A 59 -14.63 4.57 -3.51
CA ASN A 59 -13.19 4.70 -3.75
C ASN A 59 -12.77 6.17 -3.98
N ILE A 60 -13.56 6.95 -4.71
CA ILE A 60 -13.31 8.38 -4.90
C ILE A 60 -13.34 9.10 -3.55
N LEU A 61 -14.37 8.88 -2.74
CA LEU A 61 -14.50 9.47 -1.41
C LEU A 61 -13.33 9.08 -0.51
N THR A 62 -12.94 7.81 -0.52
CA THR A 62 -11.78 7.30 0.27
C THR A 62 -10.48 8.01 -0.08
N LYS A 63 -10.25 8.29 -1.37
CA LYS A 63 -9.02 8.91 -1.84
C LYS A 63 -9.03 10.43 -1.65
N VAL A 64 -10.13 11.10 -1.97
CA VAL A 64 -10.19 12.56 -2.04
C VAL A 64 -10.34 13.20 -0.66
N VAL A 65 -11.23 12.67 0.19
CA VAL A 65 -11.52 13.29 1.51
C VAL A 65 -10.30 13.26 2.43
N ALA A 66 -9.44 12.25 2.32
CA ALA A 66 -8.26 12.09 3.17
C ALA A 66 -7.11 13.07 2.87
N ILE A 67 -7.08 13.75 1.73
CA ILE A 67 -5.93 14.54 1.27
C ILE A 67 -5.56 15.63 2.30
N ILE A 68 -6.49 16.50 2.63
CA ILE A 68 -6.24 17.63 3.54
C ILE A 68 -5.97 17.15 4.96
N PRO A 69 -6.83 16.30 5.58
CA PRO A 69 -6.59 15.81 6.93
C PRO A 69 -5.26 15.06 7.09
N ALA A 70 -4.86 14.24 6.12
CA ALA A 70 -3.60 13.51 6.18
C ALA A 70 -2.40 14.46 6.25
N PHE A 71 -2.40 15.53 5.45
CA PHE A 71 -1.33 16.52 5.47
C PHE A 71 -1.27 17.31 6.80
N LEU A 72 -2.43 17.65 7.37
CA LEU A 72 -2.50 18.31 8.68
C LEU A 72 -1.99 17.41 9.79
N LEU A 73 -2.39 16.13 9.81
CA LEU A 73 -1.93 15.15 10.79
C LEU A 73 -0.41 14.91 10.68
N ALA A 74 0.14 14.89 9.47
CA ALA A 74 1.58 14.78 9.26
C ALA A 74 2.33 15.96 9.88
N ARG A 75 1.82 17.20 9.71
CA ARG A 75 2.38 18.40 10.34
C ARG A 75 2.34 18.32 11.87
N ILE A 76 1.25 17.84 12.44
CA ILE A 76 1.11 17.65 13.89
C ILE A 76 2.12 16.62 14.38
N GLY A 77 2.29 15.51 13.66
CA GLY A 77 3.29 14.49 13.95
C GLY A 77 4.71 15.05 13.96
N ASP A 78 5.07 15.87 12.98
CA ASP A 78 6.38 16.50 12.87
C ASP A 78 6.66 17.53 13.99
N LYS A 79 5.62 18.15 14.55
CA LYS A 79 5.73 19.05 15.70
C LYS A 79 5.99 18.34 17.04
N GLY A 80 6.11 17.01 17.05
CA GLY A 80 6.41 16.22 18.25
C GLY A 80 5.30 15.26 18.68
N TYR A 81 4.08 15.43 18.22
CA TYR A 81 2.95 14.53 18.51
C TYR A 81 3.00 13.27 17.61
N ARG A 82 4.09 12.52 17.69
CA ARG A 82 4.46 11.43 16.77
C ARG A 82 3.43 10.32 16.62
N LYS A 83 2.60 10.07 17.64
CA LYS A 83 1.53 9.06 17.60
C LYS A 83 0.28 9.51 16.86
N VAL A 84 0.01 10.82 16.78
CA VAL A 84 -1.24 11.37 16.26
C VAL A 84 -1.55 10.90 14.84
N PRO A 85 -0.59 10.89 13.88
CA PRO A 85 -0.82 10.39 12.53
C PRO A 85 -1.20 8.91 12.42
N VAL A 86 -1.03 8.13 13.49
CA VAL A 86 -1.42 6.71 13.56
C VAL A 86 -2.70 6.53 14.36
N VAL A 87 -2.83 7.19 15.52
CA VAL A 87 -3.97 7.02 16.42
C VAL A 87 -5.25 7.61 15.84
N VAL A 88 -5.19 8.83 15.26
CA VAL A 88 -6.38 9.49 14.71
C VAL A 88 -7.02 8.70 13.55
N PRO A 89 -6.26 8.19 12.57
CA PRO A 89 -6.84 7.30 11.57
C PRO A 89 -7.43 6.01 12.14
N LEU A 90 -6.83 5.43 13.19
CA LEU A 90 -7.39 4.24 13.85
C LEU A 90 -8.75 4.54 14.50
N ILE A 91 -8.95 5.75 15.06
CA ILE A 91 -10.28 6.21 15.53
C ILE A 91 -11.24 6.28 14.33
N GLY A 92 -10.79 6.87 13.21
CA GLY A 92 -11.57 6.94 11.97
C GLY A 92 -11.97 5.54 11.46
N TYR A 93 -11.06 4.60 11.46
CA TYR A 93 -11.35 3.21 11.09
C TYR A 93 -12.36 2.58 12.06
N PHE A 94 -12.17 2.71 13.37
CA PHE A 94 -13.09 2.16 14.36
C PHE A 94 -14.53 2.66 14.13
N ILE A 95 -14.73 3.96 13.99
CA ILE A 95 -16.06 4.56 13.78
C ILE A 95 -16.64 4.16 12.41
N SER A 96 -15.84 4.29 11.35
CA SER A 96 -16.29 4.02 9.98
C SER A 96 -16.63 2.56 9.74
N ARG A 97 -15.87 1.61 10.37
CA ARG A 97 -16.14 0.17 10.27
C ARG A 97 -17.33 -0.23 11.14
N GLY A 98 -17.52 0.45 12.29
CA GLY A 98 -18.72 0.31 13.11
C GLY A 98 -20.01 0.63 12.37
N LEU A 99 -19.98 1.53 11.38
CA LEU A 99 -21.14 1.88 10.58
C LEU A 99 -21.71 0.68 9.81
N LEU A 100 -20.88 -0.22 9.31
CA LEU A 100 -21.34 -1.45 8.64
C LEU A 100 -22.17 -2.33 9.58
N LEU A 101 -21.75 -2.41 10.86
CA LEU A 101 -22.50 -3.15 11.86
C LEU A 101 -23.91 -2.56 12.06
N PHE A 102 -24.03 -1.23 12.10
CA PHE A 102 -25.32 -0.56 12.21
C PHE A 102 -26.19 -0.75 10.95
N VAL A 103 -25.60 -0.67 9.76
CA VAL A 103 -26.29 -0.94 8.48
C VAL A 103 -26.88 -2.34 8.48
N ILE A 104 -26.16 -3.35 8.97
CA ILE A 104 -26.64 -4.73 9.04
C ILE A 104 -27.66 -4.89 10.18
N ALA A 105 -27.39 -4.30 11.37
CA ALA A 105 -28.23 -4.47 12.55
C ALA A 105 -29.61 -3.80 12.43
N PHE A 106 -29.66 -2.62 11.82
CA PHE A 106 -30.90 -1.83 11.67
C PHE A 106 -31.51 -1.87 10.27
N ASP A 107 -30.95 -2.71 9.41
CA ASP A 107 -31.42 -2.88 8.03
C ASP A 107 -31.45 -1.59 7.18
N TRP A 108 -30.48 -0.70 7.44
CA TRP A 108 -30.37 0.57 6.72
C TRP A 108 -29.98 0.36 5.25
N THR A 109 -30.28 1.35 4.42
CA THR A 109 -29.89 1.33 3.01
C THR A 109 -28.37 1.33 2.87
N ILE A 110 -27.88 0.66 1.82
CA ILE A 110 -26.42 0.47 1.64
C ILE A 110 -25.71 1.80 1.32
N GLU A 111 -26.43 2.79 0.80
CA GLU A 111 -25.91 4.11 0.48
C GLU A 111 -25.41 4.87 1.73
N VAL A 112 -25.91 4.52 2.92
CA VAL A 112 -25.40 5.04 4.21
C VAL A 112 -23.90 4.73 4.35
N MET A 113 -23.41 3.67 3.71
CA MET A 113 -21.98 3.31 3.72
C MET A 113 -21.08 4.33 3.03
N TYR A 114 -21.60 5.28 2.25
CA TYR A 114 -20.81 6.42 1.76
C TYR A 114 -20.30 7.34 2.89
N ALA A 115 -20.95 7.31 4.04
CA ALA A 115 -20.45 8.02 5.23
C ALA A 115 -19.15 7.38 5.79
N SER A 116 -18.92 6.08 5.57
CA SER A 116 -17.72 5.37 6.04
C SER A 116 -16.42 5.96 5.49
N PRO A 117 -16.21 6.11 4.17
CA PRO A 117 -15.01 6.73 3.63
C PRO A 117 -14.91 8.22 3.97
N ILE A 118 -16.02 8.94 4.17
CA ILE A 118 -16.01 10.35 4.58
C ILE A 118 -15.45 10.46 6.00
N VAL A 119 -16.00 9.73 6.98
CA VAL A 119 -15.53 9.73 8.37
C VAL A 119 -14.08 9.30 8.46
N ASN A 120 -13.72 8.21 7.78
CA ASN A 120 -12.34 7.72 7.74
C ASN A 120 -11.38 8.74 7.10
N GLY A 121 -11.78 9.35 6.00
CA GLY A 121 -11.02 10.39 5.30
C GLY A 121 -10.79 11.64 6.15
N LEU A 122 -11.82 12.12 6.88
CA LEU A 122 -11.70 13.24 7.81
C LEU A 122 -10.70 12.97 8.95
N CYS A 123 -10.50 11.70 9.30
CA CYS A 123 -9.44 11.26 10.23
C CYS A 123 -8.10 10.99 9.53
N GLY A 124 -7.94 11.30 8.23
CA GLY A 124 -6.71 11.13 7.45
C GLY A 124 -6.56 9.76 6.78
N GLY A 125 -7.39 8.76 7.13
CA GLY A 125 -7.43 7.45 6.50
C GLY A 125 -6.07 6.77 6.36
N PHE A 126 -5.93 5.93 5.35
CA PHE A 126 -4.67 5.23 5.03
C PHE A 126 -3.55 6.22 4.64
N SER A 127 -3.90 7.38 4.07
CA SER A 127 -2.95 8.41 3.65
C SER A 127 -2.18 9.06 4.80
N SER A 128 -2.71 9.01 6.03
CA SER A 128 -2.00 9.42 7.25
C SER A 128 -1.45 8.23 8.03
N TYR A 129 -2.23 7.15 8.14
CA TYR A 129 -1.88 5.97 8.92
C TYR A 129 -0.56 5.35 8.48
N TRP A 130 -0.45 5.00 7.20
CA TRP A 130 0.72 4.30 6.67
C TRP A 130 2.00 5.14 6.72
N PRO A 131 2.00 6.40 6.24
CA PRO A 131 3.15 7.29 6.42
C PRO A 131 3.52 7.52 7.89
N GLY A 132 2.54 7.60 8.78
CA GLY A 132 2.75 7.71 10.21
C GLY A 132 3.47 6.50 10.79
N VAL A 133 3.10 5.29 10.41
CA VAL A 133 3.78 4.03 10.77
C VAL A 133 5.23 4.05 10.27
N ILE A 134 5.44 4.37 8.99
CA ILE A 134 6.79 4.44 8.39
C ILE A 134 7.67 5.50 9.07
N ALA A 135 7.10 6.67 9.39
CA ALA A 135 7.82 7.71 10.12
C ALA A 135 8.25 7.26 11.51
N LEU A 136 7.37 6.59 12.26
CA LEU A 136 7.69 6.03 13.60
C LEU A 136 8.77 4.95 13.54
N VAL A 137 8.68 4.05 12.55
CA VAL A 137 9.70 3.01 12.33
C VAL A 137 11.04 3.65 11.99
N SER A 138 11.06 4.65 11.11
CA SER A 138 12.27 5.34 10.70
C SER A 138 12.93 6.10 11.87
N LEU A 139 12.14 6.67 12.80
CA LEU A 139 12.64 7.35 13.99
C LEU A 139 13.21 6.41 15.06
N SER A 140 12.69 5.19 15.12
CA SER A 140 13.07 4.20 16.15
C SER A 140 14.22 3.28 15.72
N THR A 141 14.68 3.38 14.46
CA THR A 141 15.64 2.44 13.88
C THR A 141 16.91 3.18 13.44
N SER A 142 18.08 2.51 13.57
CA SER A 142 19.35 2.99 13.02
C SER A 142 19.30 3.12 11.49
N GLU A 143 20.18 3.90 10.89
CA GLU A 143 20.21 4.08 9.43
C GLU A 143 20.53 2.78 8.70
N GLU A 144 21.40 1.95 9.26
CA GLU A 144 21.84 0.67 8.70
C GLU A 144 20.69 -0.35 8.62
N ASP A 145 19.89 -0.45 9.71
CA ASP A 145 18.81 -1.45 9.83
C ASP A 145 17.47 -0.98 9.25
N ARG A 146 17.36 0.30 8.84
CA ARG A 146 16.09 0.95 8.50
C ARG A 146 15.37 0.28 7.34
N SER A 147 16.10 -0.07 6.29
CA SER A 147 15.55 -0.76 5.12
C SER A 147 14.93 -2.10 5.48
N LEU A 148 15.65 -2.90 6.25
CA LEU A 148 15.16 -4.19 6.73
C LEU A 148 13.96 -4.04 7.67
N ARG A 149 13.99 -3.02 8.53
CA ARG A 149 12.90 -2.76 9.48
C ARG A 149 11.60 -2.33 8.80
N ILE A 150 11.69 -1.44 7.79
CA ILE A 150 10.53 -1.06 6.98
C ILE A 150 10.00 -2.28 6.22
N MET A 151 10.89 -3.12 5.67
CA MET A 151 10.49 -4.34 4.98
C MET A 151 9.81 -5.36 5.91
N CYS A 152 10.19 -5.44 7.20
CA CYS A 152 9.48 -6.24 8.20
C CYS A 152 8.02 -5.77 8.39
N ILE A 153 7.80 -4.46 8.39
CA ILE A 153 6.44 -3.89 8.50
C ILE A 153 5.60 -4.22 7.26
N GLU A 154 6.19 -4.09 6.06
CA GLU A 154 5.52 -4.48 4.80
C GLU A 154 5.18 -5.98 4.78
N LEU A 155 6.11 -6.84 5.22
CA LEU A 155 5.84 -8.28 5.35
C LEU A 155 4.70 -8.56 6.34
N THR A 156 4.71 -7.90 7.50
CA THR A 156 3.65 -8.04 8.51
C THR A 156 2.29 -7.64 7.94
N TYR A 157 2.24 -6.52 7.20
CA TYR A 157 1.05 -6.05 6.52
C TYR A 157 0.55 -7.06 5.48
N GLY A 158 1.44 -7.55 4.60
CA GLY A 158 1.10 -8.52 3.57
C GLY A 158 0.59 -9.86 4.12
N LEU A 159 1.29 -10.41 5.13
CA LEU A 159 0.88 -11.65 5.79
C LEU A 159 -0.46 -11.49 6.54
N ALA A 160 -0.66 -10.38 7.22
CA ALA A 160 -1.92 -10.09 7.90
C ALA A 160 -3.08 -9.96 6.91
N GLY A 161 -2.86 -9.31 5.75
CA GLY A 161 -3.84 -9.22 4.68
C GLY A 161 -4.21 -10.60 4.10
N PHE A 162 -3.22 -11.43 3.84
CA PHE A 162 -3.43 -12.80 3.36
C PHE A 162 -4.23 -13.65 4.34
N LEU A 163 -3.79 -13.70 5.60
CA LEU A 163 -4.48 -14.46 6.65
C LEU A 163 -5.88 -13.91 6.95
N GLY A 164 -6.02 -12.58 6.99
CA GLY A 164 -7.29 -11.92 7.19
C GLY A 164 -8.30 -12.23 6.09
N SER A 165 -7.86 -12.22 4.82
CA SER A 165 -8.71 -12.56 3.68
C SER A 165 -9.15 -14.02 3.67
N LEU A 166 -8.23 -14.95 4.00
CA LEU A 166 -8.59 -16.36 4.14
C LEU A 166 -9.60 -16.57 5.27
N ALA A 167 -9.32 -16.01 6.45
CA ALA A 167 -10.21 -16.14 7.60
C ALA A 167 -11.58 -15.52 7.36
N SER A 168 -11.64 -14.37 6.66
CA SER A 168 -12.89 -13.64 6.42
C SER A 168 -13.87 -14.45 5.56
N GLY A 169 -13.38 -15.14 4.52
CA GLY A 169 -14.21 -15.98 3.66
C GLY A 169 -14.84 -17.15 4.41
N HIS A 170 -14.03 -17.85 5.23
CA HIS A 170 -14.53 -18.95 6.05
C HIS A 170 -15.48 -18.49 7.16
N LEU A 171 -15.14 -17.40 7.87
CA LEU A 171 -15.99 -16.85 8.92
C LEU A 171 -17.34 -16.38 8.39
N PHE A 172 -17.38 -15.82 7.18
CA PHE A 172 -18.63 -15.41 6.55
C PHE A 172 -19.56 -16.58 6.26
N GLN A 173 -19.00 -17.72 5.83
CA GLN A 173 -19.78 -18.94 5.52
C GLN A 173 -20.22 -19.70 6.76
N LEU A 174 -19.33 -19.85 7.78
CA LEU A 174 -19.59 -20.64 8.98
C LEU A 174 -20.65 -20.03 9.89
N TYR A 175 -20.75 -18.72 9.93
CA TYR A 175 -21.66 -18.01 10.84
C TYR A 175 -22.74 -17.24 10.06
N ALA A 176 -23.39 -17.88 9.11
CA ALA A 176 -24.62 -17.40 8.50
C ALA A 176 -25.77 -17.52 9.52
N LEU A 177 -25.86 -16.61 10.49
CA LEU A 177 -27.02 -16.47 11.35
C LEU A 177 -28.24 -16.08 10.51
N GLU A 178 -29.32 -16.80 10.66
CA GLU A 178 -30.57 -16.91 9.88
C GLU A 178 -31.12 -15.61 9.29
N HIS A 179 -30.77 -14.50 9.31
CA HIS A 179 -31.18 -13.25 8.60
C HIS A 179 -30.14 -12.12 8.67
N ARG A 180 -28.96 -12.35 9.28
CA ARG A 180 -27.96 -11.28 9.48
C ARG A 180 -26.55 -11.77 9.12
N GLN A 181 -26.40 -12.21 7.89
CA GLN A 181 -25.07 -12.58 7.36
C GLN A 181 -24.11 -11.40 7.48
N GLY A 182 -22.89 -11.65 7.86
CA GLY A 182 -21.85 -10.64 7.98
C GLY A 182 -21.74 -9.91 9.32
N VAL A 183 -22.71 -10.05 10.26
CA VAL A 183 -22.65 -9.42 11.59
C VAL A 183 -21.39 -9.86 12.36
N VAL A 184 -21.09 -11.15 12.38
CA VAL A 184 -19.92 -11.68 13.10
C VAL A 184 -18.63 -11.08 12.56
N LEU A 185 -18.53 -10.98 11.24
CA LEU A 185 -17.35 -10.40 10.56
C LEU A 185 -17.20 -8.91 10.86
N ALA A 186 -18.32 -8.14 10.83
CA ALA A 186 -18.34 -6.74 11.19
C ALA A 186 -17.99 -6.51 12.66
N CYS A 187 -18.55 -7.31 13.59
CA CYS A 187 -18.20 -7.29 15.02
C CYS A 187 -16.71 -7.58 15.23
N ALA A 188 -16.18 -8.63 14.61
CA ALA A 188 -14.78 -9.01 14.74
C ALA A 188 -13.86 -7.87 14.23
N SER A 189 -14.19 -7.23 13.12
CA SER A 189 -13.47 -6.07 12.61
C SER A 189 -13.45 -4.92 13.61
N VAL A 190 -14.60 -4.55 14.17
CA VAL A 190 -14.73 -3.45 15.15
C VAL A 190 -13.95 -3.76 16.43
N VAL A 191 -14.03 -4.98 16.96
CA VAL A 191 -13.28 -5.43 18.15
C VAL A 191 -11.77 -5.34 17.89
N LEU A 192 -11.30 -5.82 16.75
CA LEU A 192 -9.87 -5.74 16.41
C LEU A 192 -9.40 -4.28 16.29
N TYR A 193 -10.18 -3.37 15.67
CA TYR A 193 -9.82 -1.96 15.64
C TYR A 193 -9.83 -1.31 17.03
N PHE A 194 -10.76 -1.68 17.90
CA PHE A 194 -10.77 -1.23 19.28
C PHE A 194 -9.51 -1.67 20.04
N MET A 195 -9.09 -2.94 19.87
CA MET A 195 -7.84 -3.45 20.45
C MET A 195 -6.62 -2.72 19.89
N CYS A 196 -6.56 -2.47 18.57
CA CYS A 196 -5.51 -1.69 17.94
C CYS A 196 -5.41 -0.29 18.52
N LEU A 197 -6.55 0.37 18.66
CA LEU A 197 -6.62 1.72 19.21
C LEU A 197 -6.15 1.75 20.67
N GLY A 198 -6.62 0.82 21.50
CA GLY A 198 -6.20 0.68 22.88
C GLY A 198 -4.69 0.43 23.00
N TYR A 199 -4.15 -0.45 22.18
CA TYR A 199 -2.70 -0.70 22.16
C TYR A 199 -1.90 0.53 21.70
N ALA A 200 -2.29 1.16 20.59
CA ALA A 200 -1.58 2.31 20.04
C ALA A 200 -1.62 3.54 20.95
N ALA A 201 -2.76 3.79 21.62
CA ALA A 201 -2.94 4.91 22.52
C ALA A 201 -2.22 4.68 23.87
N CYS A 202 -2.45 3.53 24.51
CA CYS A 202 -2.09 3.29 25.92
C CYS A 202 -0.77 2.52 26.09
N ILE A 203 -0.47 1.54 25.24
CA ILE A 203 0.66 0.62 25.44
C ILE A 203 1.88 1.05 24.65
N PHE A 204 1.69 1.45 23.38
CA PHE A 204 2.78 1.81 22.52
C PHE A 204 3.48 3.09 23.00
N GLN A 205 4.81 3.00 23.22
CA GLN A 205 5.66 4.14 23.58
C GLN A 205 6.62 4.45 22.44
N VAL A 206 6.64 5.71 22.03
CA VAL A 206 7.57 6.18 20.99
C VAL A 206 8.96 6.31 21.61
N ASN A 207 9.83 5.37 21.30
CA ASN A 207 11.23 5.44 21.69
C ASN A 207 12.00 6.17 20.57
N THR A 208 12.05 7.49 20.64
CA THR A 208 12.88 8.28 19.74
C THR A 208 14.32 8.14 20.15
N ARG A 209 15.11 7.39 19.39
CA ARG A 209 16.56 7.62 19.40
C ARG A 209 16.74 9.04 18.89
N ARG A 210 17.31 9.92 19.73
CA ARG A 210 17.66 11.28 19.29
C ARG A 210 18.49 11.13 18.03
N PRO A 211 18.17 11.84 16.92
CA PRO A 211 19.08 11.86 15.80
C PRO A 211 20.41 12.40 16.33
N PRO A 212 21.55 11.87 15.87
CA PRO A 212 22.81 12.54 16.10
C PRO A 212 22.66 13.94 15.51
N VAL A 213 22.77 14.91 16.43
CA VAL A 213 22.52 16.27 16.10
C VAL A 213 23.60 17.06 15.78
N GLU A 214 23.38 18.25 15.43
CA GLU A 214 24.29 19.37 15.32
C GLU A 214 25.41 19.15 14.32
N LEU A 215 25.02 19.23 13.05
CA LEU A 215 25.93 19.74 12.04
C LEU A 215 26.40 21.12 12.50
N ASP A 216 27.65 21.11 12.95
CA ASP A 216 28.46 22.24 13.35
C ASP A 216 28.25 23.44 12.41
N GLU A 217 28.08 24.62 12.95
CA GLU A 217 27.78 25.86 12.22
C GLU A 217 28.94 26.40 11.35
N ARG A 218 29.92 25.60 11.03
CA ARG A 218 31.11 26.02 10.27
C ARG A 218 31.06 25.49 8.83
N ARG A 219 30.78 26.36 7.90
CA ARG A 219 30.97 26.36 6.43
C ARG A 219 29.69 26.62 5.64
N GLU A 220 29.40 27.90 5.45
CA GLU A 220 28.20 28.37 4.76
C GLU A 220 28.25 28.19 3.23
N SER A 221 29.42 28.12 2.60
CA SER A 221 29.55 27.98 1.14
C SER A 221 29.39 26.54 0.65
N ASP A 222 29.87 25.53 1.41
CA ASP A 222 29.69 24.12 1.08
C ASP A 222 28.24 23.65 1.35
N ARG A 223 27.52 24.34 2.24
CA ARG A 223 26.12 24.06 2.58
C ARG A 223 25.17 24.25 1.39
N VAL A 224 25.36 25.22 0.52
CA VAL A 224 24.45 25.48 -0.60
C VAL A 224 24.52 24.36 -1.65
N GLY A 225 25.71 23.86 -1.95
CA GLY A 225 25.90 22.73 -2.87
C GLY A 225 25.34 21.42 -2.33
N ILE A 226 25.62 21.10 -1.04
CA ILE A 226 25.11 19.91 -0.37
C ILE A 226 23.58 19.97 -0.25
N LEU A 227 23.01 21.12 0.15
CA LEU A 227 21.56 21.29 0.26
C LEU A 227 20.83 21.15 -1.08
N SER A 228 21.43 21.64 -2.17
CA SER A 228 20.87 21.49 -3.51
C SER A 228 20.94 20.03 -3.99
N SER A 229 22.03 19.32 -3.68
CA SER A 229 22.19 17.90 -4.00
C SER A 229 21.17 17.04 -3.24
N ILE A 230 20.98 17.29 -1.94
CA ILE A 230 19.96 16.59 -1.12
C ILE A 230 18.55 16.82 -1.67
N LYS A 231 18.18 18.07 -1.97
CA LYS A 231 16.89 18.40 -2.58
C LYS A 231 16.68 17.70 -3.92
N SER A 232 17.73 17.66 -4.75
CA SER A 232 17.70 16.98 -6.04
C SER A 232 17.52 15.46 -5.88
N ASN A 233 18.23 14.83 -4.95
CA ASN A 233 18.10 13.39 -4.69
C ASN A 233 16.71 13.04 -4.14
N VAL A 234 16.16 13.84 -3.22
CA VAL A 234 14.78 13.68 -2.73
C VAL A 234 13.79 13.76 -3.88
N ALA A 235 13.90 14.74 -4.77
CA ALA A 235 13.01 14.88 -5.93
C ALA A 235 13.13 13.68 -6.89
N LEU A 236 14.34 13.18 -7.14
CA LEU A 236 14.58 12.00 -7.97
C LEU A 236 13.97 10.73 -7.36
N LEU A 237 14.08 10.54 -6.03
CA LEU A 237 13.47 9.42 -5.33
C LEU A 237 11.93 9.49 -5.35
N PHE A 238 11.34 10.68 -5.20
CA PHE A 238 9.90 10.88 -5.37
C PHE A 238 9.45 10.54 -6.78
N GLY A 239 10.13 11.05 -7.80
CA GLY A 239 9.82 10.78 -9.20
C GLY A 239 9.91 9.29 -9.52
N ALA A 240 10.98 8.62 -9.08
CA ALA A 240 11.13 7.17 -9.23
C ALA A 240 10.02 6.40 -8.54
N GLY A 241 9.69 6.77 -7.30
CA GLY A 241 8.63 6.12 -6.53
C GLY A 241 7.27 6.26 -7.20
N ILE A 242 6.92 7.47 -7.68
CA ILE A 242 5.66 7.72 -8.39
C ILE A 242 5.58 6.91 -9.69
N LEU A 243 6.62 6.94 -10.52
CA LEU A 243 6.65 6.19 -11.78
C LEU A 243 6.54 4.68 -11.53
N TYR A 244 7.25 4.18 -10.54
CA TYR A 244 7.20 2.76 -10.19
C TYR A 244 5.84 2.35 -9.65
N ASP A 245 5.23 3.15 -8.75
CA ASP A 245 3.89 2.91 -8.25
C ASP A 245 2.84 2.91 -9.38
N MET A 246 2.92 3.86 -10.32
CA MET A 246 2.07 3.88 -11.50
C MET A 246 2.21 2.62 -12.35
N ALA A 247 3.43 2.15 -12.57
CA ALA A 247 3.68 0.93 -13.34
C ALA A 247 3.10 -0.30 -12.65
N VAL A 248 3.35 -0.45 -11.34
CA VAL A 248 2.88 -1.59 -10.55
C VAL A 248 1.35 -1.56 -10.41
N ALA A 249 0.78 -0.43 -9.98
CA ALA A 249 -0.66 -0.31 -9.77
C ALA A 249 -1.44 -0.53 -11.06
N GLY A 250 -1.04 0.12 -12.16
CA GLY A 250 -1.69 -0.03 -13.46
C GLY A 250 -1.58 -1.45 -14.02
N GLY A 251 -0.39 -2.05 -13.94
CA GLY A 251 -0.15 -3.43 -14.38
C GLY A 251 -0.97 -4.45 -13.59
N VAL A 252 -1.01 -4.34 -12.26
CA VAL A 252 -1.77 -5.26 -11.39
C VAL A 252 -3.27 -5.08 -11.55
N GLU A 253 -3.77 -3.86 -11.72
CA GLU A 253 -5.20 -3.60 -11.94
C GLU A 253 -5.70 -4.31 -13.20
N ILE A 254 -4.97 -4.16 -14.31
CA ILE A 254 -5.36 -4.83 -15.57
C ILE A 254 -5.12 -6.33 -15.51
N LEU A 255 -4.10 -6.80 -14.80
CA LEU A 255 -3.84 -8.22 -14.63
C LEU A 255 -5.04 -8.95 -14.02
N ASN A 256 -5.71 -8.34 -13.04
CA ASN A 256 -6.91 -8.90 -12.43
C ASN A 256 -8.07 -9.07 -13.44
N VAL A 257 -8.17 -8.20 -14.44
CA VAL A 257 -9.14 -8.33 -15.50
C VAL A 257 -8.66 -9.32 -16.56
N TYR A 258 -7.38 -9.28 -16.92
CA TYR A 258 -6.77 -10.11 -17.96
C TYR A 258 -6.92 -11.61 -17.69
N VAL A 259 -6.80 -12.05 -16.43
CA VAL A 259 -6.93 -13.46 -16.08
C VAL A 259 -8.36 -14.00 -16.20
N LEU A 260 -9.39 -13.13 -16.20
CA LEU A 260 -10.81 -13.51 -16.27
C LEU A 260 -11.32 -13.68 -17.71
N VAL A 261 -10.62 -13.07 -18.67
CA VAL A 261 -10.98 -13.09 -20.09
C VAL A 261 -10.01 -13.96 -20.89
N GLU A 262 -10.33 -14.22 -22.17
CA GLU A 262 -9.39 -14.90 -23.08
C GLU A 262 -8.04 -14.12 -23.16
N PRO A 263 -6.91 -14.82 -23.19
CA PRO A 263 -6.72 -16.27 -23.43
C PRO A 263 -6.75 -17.16 -22.19
N LEU A 264 -6.79 -16.60 -20.96
CA LEU A 264 -6.68 -17.39 -19.74
C LEU A 264 -8.02 -17.93 -19.24
N SER A 265 -9.09 -17.13 -19.26
CA SER A 265 -10.46 -17.48 -18.86
C SER A 265 -10.54 -18.25 -17.52
N TRP A 266 -9.89 -17.74 -16.49
CA TRP A 266 -9.73 -18.44 -15.22
C TRP A 266 -11.04 -18.57 -14.44
N THR A 267 -11.21 -19.74 -13.84
CA THR A 267 -12.24 -19.98 -12.81
C THR A 267 -11.91 -19.25 -11.53
N ALA A 268 -12.91 -19.07 -10.65
CA ALA A 268 -12.71 -18.44 -9.33
C ALA A 268 -11.60 -19.09 -8.51
N THR A 269 -11.45 -20.41 -8.58
CA THR A 269 -10.38 -21.15 -7.90
C THR A 269 -9.01 -20.82 -8.45
N GLN A 270 -8.87 -20.72 -9.77
CA GLN A 270 -7.60 -20.35 -10.42
C GLN A 270 -7.21 -18.91 -10.12
N VAL A 271 -8.18 -17.98 -10.06
CA VAL A 271 -7.97 -16.60 -9.59
C VAL A 271 -7.45 -16.60 -8.15
N GLY A 272 -8.05 -17.42 -7.27
CA GLY A 272 -7.58 -17.57 -5.90
C GLY A 272 -6.14 -18.05 -5.81
N TYR A 273 -5.74 -19.04 -6.60
CA TYR A 273 -4.35 -19.49 -6.68
C TYR A 273 -3.39 -18.44 -7.24
N GLY A 274 -3.83 -17.68 -8.25
CA GLY A 274 -3.08 -16.56 -8.81
C GLY A 274 -2.80 -15.46 -7.80
N ASN A 275 -3.81 -15.11 -7.00
CA ASN A 275 -3.69 -14.14 -5.92
C ASN A 275 -2.79 -14.62 -4.78
N ALA A 276 -2.90 -15.91 -4.41
CA ALA A 276 -2.01 -16.53 -3.43
C ALA A 276 -0.55 -16.52 -3.91
N ALA A 277 -0.29 -16.87 -5.17
CA ALA A 277 1.04 -16.75 -5.78
C ALA A 277 1.55 -15.30 -5.78
N GLY A 278 0.64 -14.32 -6.00
CA GLY A 278 0.94 -12.90 -5.87
C GLY A 278 1.44 -12.51 -4.48
N SER A 279 0.91 -13.13 -3.43
CA SER A 279 1.27 -12.82 -2.04
C SER A 279 2.66 -13.35 -1.64
N VAL A 280 3.22 -14.31 -2.38
CA VAL A 280 4.58 -14.83 -2.13
C VAL A 280 5.65 -13.73 -2.24
N ILE A 281 5.38 -12.69 -3.01
CA ILE A 281 6.28 -11.53 -3.19
C ILE A 281 6.66 -10.85 -1.86
N PHE A 282 5.77 -10.84 -0.85
CA PHE A 282 6.08 -10.26 0.46
C PHE A 282 7.18 -11.04 1.18
N ILE A 283 7.12 -12.37 1.10
CA ILE A 283 8.10 -13.27 1.73
C ILE A 283 9.43 -13.21 0.97
N THR A 284 9.39 -13.37 -0.35
CA THR A 284 10.60 -13.42 -1.18
C THR A 284 11.35 -12.10 -1.19
N SER A 285 10.64 -10.97 -1.24
CA SER A 285 11.25 -9.65 -1.15
C SER A 285 11.89 -9.41 0.23
N PHE A 286 11.26 -9.85 1.33
CA PHE A 286 11.86 -9.78 2.66
C PHE A 286 13.15 -10.61 2.75
N ILE A 287 13.12 -11.86 2.26
CA ILE A 287 14.30 -12.73 2.19
C ILE A 287 15.37 -12.08 1.32
N GLY A 288 14.99 -11.52 0.16
CA GLY A 288 15.87 -10.82 -0.75
C GLY A 288 16.59 -9.65 -0.08
N VAL A 289 15.86 -8.75 0.58
CA VAL A 289 16.46 -7.62 1.30
C VAL A 289 17.44 -8.10 2.38
N LYS A 290 17.05 -9.11 3.17
CA LYS A 290 17.91 -9.68 4.21
C LYS A 290 19.21 -10.28 3.65
N LEU A 291 19.11 -10.98 2.53
CA LEU A 291 20.26 -11.57 1.85
C LEU A 291 21.16 -10.49 1.26
N PHE A 292 20.60 -9.54 0.52
CA PHE A 292 21.33 -8.46 -0.15
C PHE A 292 22.04 -7.53 0.86
N THR A 293 21.40 -7.24 1.99
CA THR A 293 22.04 -6.50 3.08
C THR A 293 23.25 -7.26 3.65
N ARG A 294 23.14 -8.61 3.80
CA ARG A 294 24.30 -9.43 4.22
C ARG A 294 25.43 -9.44 3.19
N CYS A 295 25.11 -9.32 1.91
CA CYS A 295 26.08 -9.20 0.83
C CYS A 295 26.63 -7.76 0.68
N SER A 296 26.30 -6.84 1.60
CA SER A 296 26.72 -5.43 1.57
C SER A 296 26.34 -4.69 0.29
N LEU A 297 25.22 -5.06 -0.34
CA LEU A 297 24.70 -4.36 -1.51
C LEU A 297 24.14 -3.00 -1.10
N SER A 298 24.39 -1.95 -1.91
CA SER A 298 23.85 -0.63 -1.66
C SER A 298 22.32 -0.60 -1.81
N ASP A 299 21.66 0.29 -1.08
CA ASP A 299 20.21 0.48 -1.14
C ASP A 299 19.74 0.74 -2.59
N THR A 300 20.49 1.55 -3.36
CA THR A 300 20.17 1.83 -4.77
C THR A 300 20.29 0.60 -5.66
N THR A 301 21.27 -0.26 -5.43
CA THR A 301 21.41 -1.53 -6.14
C THR A 301 20.25 -2.47 -5.84
N MET A 302 19.83 -2.57 -4.57
CA MET A 302 18.67 -3.37 -4.18
C MET A 302 17.37 -2.88 -4.86
N ILE A 303 17.16 -1.55 -4.95
CA ILE A 303 16.03 -0.97 -5.67
C ILE A 303 16.06 -1.38 -7.15
N LEU A 304 17.22 -1.24 -7.81
CA LEU A 304 17.37 -1.59 -9.23
C LEU A 304 17.11 -3.09 -9.49
N ILE A 305 17.59 -3.98 -8.62
CA ILE A 305 17.30 -5.43 -8.70
C ILE A 305 15.78 -5.68 -8.61
N GLY A 306 15.09 -5.02 -7.66
CA GLY A 306 13.65 -5.15 -7.50
C GLY A 306 12.86 -4.62 -8.70
N MET A 307 13.23 -3.44 -9.21
CA MET A 307 12.63 -2.86 -10.41
C MET A 307 12.88 -3.72 -11.65
N PHE A 308 14.09 -4.27 -11.81
CA PHE A 308 14.44 -5.16 -12.91
C PHE A 308 13.66 -6.48 -12.84
N SER A 309 13.49 -7.04 -11.64
CA SER A 309 12.64 -8.22 -11.42
C SER A 309 11.19 -7.96 -11.85
N PHE A 310 10.61 -6.80 -11.48
CA PHE A 310 9.27 -6.43 -11.92
C PHE A 310 9.21 -6.20 -13.43
N LEU A 311 10.16 -5.43 -13.99
CA LEU A 311 10.24 -5.13 -15.41
C LEU A 311 10.24 -6.39 -16.27
N THR A 312 11.12 -7.35 -15.95
CA THR A 312 11.21 -8.60 -16.71
C THR A 312 9.96 -9.45 -16.60
N GLY A 313 9.41 -9.58 -15.39
CA GLY A 313 8.19 -10.36 -15.17
C GLY A 313 6.96 -9.75 -15.82
N ILE A 314 6.76 -8.42 -15.72
CA ILE A 314 5.62 -7.75 -16.33
C ILE A 314 5.76 -7.68 -17.86
N TYR A 315 6.97 -7.54 -18.40
CA TYR A 315 7.20 -7.65 -19.84
C TYR A 315 6.88 -9.05 -20.37
N PHE A 316 7.31 -10.09 -19.66
CA PHE A 316 6.96 -11.47 -20.01
C PHE A 316 5.45 -11.72 -19.96
N MET A 317 4.74 -11.03 -19.06
CA MET A 317 3.27 -11.10 -18.96
C MET A 317 2.56 -10.67 -20.25
N THR A 318 3.19 -9.83 -21.07
CA THR A 318 2.66 -9.41 -22.38
C THR A 318 2.34 -10.60 -23.31
N PHE A 319 3.11 -11.68 -23.20
CA PHE A 319 3.04 -12.87 -24.08
C PHE A 319 2.38 -14.07 -23.39
N VAL A 320 1.82 -13.89 -22.21
CA VAL A 320 1.18 -14.96 -21.45
C VAL A 320 -0.16 -15.35 -22.09
N THR A 321 -0.25 -16.61 -22.49
CA THR A 321 -1.47 -17.21 -23.06
C THR A 321 -1.94 -18.45 -22.31
N THR A 322 -1.12 -18.97 -21.37
CA THR A 322 -1.44 -20.15 -20.57
C THR A 322 -1.20 -19.92 -19.09
N THR A 323 -1.87 -20.69 -18.25
CA THR A 323 -1.68 -20.64 -16.79
C THR A 323 -0.23 -20.94 -16.37
N ALA A 324 0.47 -21.84 -17.07
CA ALA A 324 1.86 -22.15 -16.79
C ALA A 324 2.78 -20.94 -17.05
N THR A 325 2.63 -20.29 -18.21
CA THR A 325 3.41 -19.08 -18.54
C THR A 325 3.10 -17.91 -17.61
N TYR A 326 1.87 -17.81 -17.08
CA TYR A 326 1.52 -16.85 -16.03
C TYR A 326 2.35 -17.05 -14.77
N TYR A 327 2.46 -18.30 -14.27
CA TYR A 327 3.26 -18.57 -13.05
C TYR A 327 4.75 -18.34 -13.27
N ILE A 328 5.26 -18.58 -14.48
CA ILE A 328 6.65 -18.23 -14.83
C ILE A 328 6.86 -16.71 -14.77
N ALA A 329 5.94 -15.93 -15.36
CA ALA A 329 5.99 -14.47 -15.29
C ALA A 329 5.93 -13.97 -13.83
N ARG A 330 5.07 -14.58 -12.99
CA ARG A 330 4.99 -14.26 -11.55
C ARG A 330 6.28 -14.62 -10.80
N ALA A 331 6.93 -15.72 -11.14
CA ALA A 331 8.23 -16.09 -10.58
C ALA A 331 9.32 -15.06 -10.89
N LEU A 332 9.28 -14.42 -12.05
CA LEU A 332 10.21 -13.33 -12.38
C LEU A 332 9.97 -12.07 -11.54
N THR A 333 8.77 -11.86 -10.99
CA THR A 333 8.42 -10.68 -10.17
C THR A 333 8.69 -10.83 -8.66
N LEU A 334 9.38 -11.87 -8.22
CA LEU A 334 9.56 -12.20 -6.79
C LEU A 334 10.19 -11.10 -5.93
N PHE A 335 10.97 -10.20 -6.51
CA PHE A 335 11.62 -9.09 -5.80
C PHE A 335 10.95 -7.72 -6.06
N ALA A 336 9.82 -7.69 -6.74
CA ALA A 336 9.17 -6.45 -7.15
C ALA A 336 8.66 -5.58 -5.98
N LEU A 337 8.55 -6.11 -4.75
CA LEU A 337 8.18 -5.30 -3.58
C LEU A 337 9.37 -4.55 -2.95
N ILE A 338 10.62 -4.93 -3.27
CA ILE A 338 11.83 -4.34 -2.68
C ILE A 338 11.92 -2.81 -2.89
N PRO A 339 11.61 -2.22 -4.06
CA PRO A 339 11.85 -0.81 -4.33
C PRO A 339 11.17 0.13 -3.35
N MET A 340 9.89 -0.06 -3.05
CA MET A 340 9.11 0.89 -2.25
C MET A 340 9.60 1.06 -0.81
N PRO A 341 9.82 0.01 -0.01
CA PRO A 341 10.38 0.12 1.33
C PRO A 341 11.76 0.77 1.35
N ILE A 342 12.61 0.42 0.38
CA ILE A 342 13.98 0.97 0.33
C ILE A 342 13.99 2.42 -0.12
N ILE A 343 13.14 2.85 -1.07
CA ILE A 343 12.96 4.26 -1.42
C ILE A 343 12.54 5.06 -0.18
N ARG A 344 11.58 4.56 0.62
CA ARG A 344 11.19 5.20 1.89
C ARG A 344 12.36 5.27 2.89
N SER A 345 13.17 4.20 2.97
CA SER A 345 14.38 4.19 3.78
C SER A 345 15.38 5.24 3.33
N LEU A 346 15.71 5.30 2.03
CA LEU A 346 16.63 6.29 1.47
C LEU A 346 16.12 7.72 1.67
N LEU A 347 14.83 7.97 1.46
CA LEU A 347 14.23 9.28 1.76
C LEU A 347 14.43 9.66 3.22
N SER A 348 14.24 8.73 4.16
CA SER A 348 14.43 8.99 5.59
C SER A 348 15.88 9.29 5.96
N LYS A 349 16.86 8.78 5.21
CA LYS A 349 18.29 9.07 5.42
C LYS A 349 18.67 10.48 4.93
N GLN A 350 17.93 11.02 3.97
CA GLN A 350 18.22 12.32 3.34
C GLN A 350 17.44 13.51 3.94
N ILE A 351 16.47 13.25 4.81
CA ILE A 351 15.65 14.29 5.43
C ILE A 351 15.82 14.30 6.95
N ARG A 352 15.50 15.43 7.59
CA ARG A 352 15.51 15.52 9.03
C ARG A 352 14.33 14.76 9.63
N GLY A 353 14.52 14.10 10.75
CA GLY A 353 13.48 13.36 11.48
C GLY A 353 12.25 14.20 11.87
N SER A 354 12.42 15.55 11.96
CA SER A 354 11.33 16.50 12.15
C SER A 354 10.43 16.67 10.93
N SER A 355 10.79 16.13 9.77
CA SER A 355 10.05 16.26 8.51
C SER A 355 9.57 14.92 7.94
N TYR A 356 9.77 13.79 8.64
CA TYR A 356 9.42 12.46 8.15
C TYR A 356 7.93 12.34 7.85
N GLY A 357 7.08 12.83 8.74
CA GLY A 357 5.63 12.78 8.56
C GLY A 357 5.19 13.45 7.28
N ARG A 358 5.59 14.71 7.06
CA ARG A 358 5.25 15.46 5.86
C ARG A 358 5.78 14.84 4.58
N THR A 359 7.02 14.35 4.59
CA THR A 359 7.65 13.75 3.41
C THR A 359 6.97 12.44 3.02
N PHE A 360 6.75 11.53 3.96
CA PHE A 360 6.10 10.26 3.67
C PHE A 360 4.62 10.41 3.32
N THR A 361 3.91 11.34 3.98
CA THR A 361 2.53 11.66 3.60
C THR A 361 2.49 12.30 2.22
N GLY A 362 3.41 13.21 1.90
CA GLY A 362 3.54 13.79 0.56
C GLY A 362 3.75 12.72 -0.51
N LEU A 363 4.64 11.76 -0.26
CA LEU A 363 4.86 10.63 -1.17
C LEU A 363 3.59 9.79 -1.34
N GLN A 364 2.91 9.43 -0.25
CA GLN A 364 1.68 8.64 -0.29
C GLN A 364 0.55 9.36 -1.04
N LEU A 365 0.39 10.67 -0.82
CA LEU A 365 -0.60 11.48 -1.54
C LEU A 365 -0.26 11.58 -3.03
N SER A 366 1.05 11.68 -3.37
CA SER A 366 1.50 11.66 -4.77
C SER A 366 1.14 10.35 -5.47
N PHE A 367 1.28 9.19 -4.78
CA PHE A 367 0.85 7.89 -5.31
C PHE A 367 -0.66 7.85 -5.53
N GLN A 368 -1.47 8.36 -4.59
CA GLN A 368 -2.92 8.40 -4.74
C GLN A 368 -3.36 9.28 -5.92
N LEU A 369 -2.76 10.45 -6.07
CA LEU A 369 -3.06 11.35 -7.19
C LEU A 369 -2.62 10.75 -8.54
N ALA A 370 -1.43 10.14 -8.57
CA ALA A 370 -0.96 9.41 -9.74
C ALA A 370 -1.88 8.24 -10.10
N GLY A 371 -2.33 7.48 -9.11
CA GLY A 371 -3.26 6.36 -9.28
C GLY A 371 -4.62 6.76 -9.86
N LEU A 372 -5.11 7.97 -9.56
CA LEU A 372 -6.34 8.49 -10.17
C LEU A 372 -6.22 8.69 -11.70
N ALA A 373 -5.02 9.01 -12.18
CA ALA A 373 -4.76 9.14 -13.62
C ALA A 373 -4.36 7.80 -14.25
N THR A 374 -3.64 6.95 -13.53
CA THR A 374 -3.11 5.67 -14.02
C THR A 374 -4.22 4.70 -14.42
N SER A 375 -5.24 4.53 -13.58
CA SER A 375 -6.34 3.58 -13.82
C SER A 375 -7.07 3.84 -15.16
N PRO A 376 -7.58 5.05 -15.46
CA PRO A 376 -8.23 5.29 -16.74
C PRO A 376 -7.27 5.19 -17.95
N ILE A 377 -5.99 5.58 -17.79
CA ILE A 377 -5.01 5.47 -18.88
C ILE A 377 -4.76 4.00 -19.22
N PHE A 378 -4.46 3.16 -18.24
CA PHE A 378 -4.21 1.74 -18.46
C PHE A 378 -5.43 1.01 -18.99
N THR A 379 -6.62 1.30 -18.45
CA THR A 379 -7.89 0.75 -18.94
C THR A 379 -8.14 1.12 -20.40
N LYS A 380 -7.94 2.38 -20.79
CA LYS A 380 -8.13 2.83 -22.17
C LYS A 380 -7.14 2.19 -23.13
N VAL A 381 -5.86 2.06 -22.73
CA VAL A 381 -4.84 1.36 -23.53
C VAL A 381 -5.23 -0.11 -23.69
N TYR A 382 -5.63 -0.79 -22.62
CA TYR A 382 -6.08 -2.18 -22.67
C TYR A 382 -7.25 -2.36 -23.62
N GLN A 383 -8.29 -1.52 -23.53
CA GLN A 383 -9.46 -1.57 -24.40
C GLN A 383 -9.10 -1.33 -25.87
N SER A 384 -8.20 -0.39 -26.17
CA SER A 384 -7.81 -0.07 -27.54
C SER A 384 -6.92 -1.15 -28.19
N THR A 385 -6.21 -1.93 -27.40
CA THR A 385 -5.30 -2.98 -27.87
C THR A 385 -5.84 -4.41 -27.74
N LEU A 386 -7.06 -4.55 -27.22
CA LEU A 386 -7.67 -5.84 -26.92
C LEU A 386 -7.74 -6.79 -28.13
N GLN A 387 -7.99 -6.26 -29.33
CA GLN A 387 -8.11 -7.06 -30.57
C GLN A 387 -6.76 -7.38 -31.22
N THR A 388 -5.71 -6.59 -30.96
CA THR A 388 -4.41 -6.75 -31.61
C THR A 388 -3.41 -7.47 -30.70
N LEU A 389 -3.20 -6.97 -29.51
CA LEU A 389 -2.30 -7.53 -28.49
C LEU A 389 -2.84 -7.21 -27.10
N PRO A 390 -3.69 -8.07 -26.51
CA PRO A 390 -4.30 -7.80 -25.20
C PRO A 390 -3.28 -7.55 -24.09
N GLY A 391 -2.09 -8.16 -24.18
CA GLY A 391 -0.99 -7.97 -23.24
C GLY A 391 -0.19 -6.67 -23.40
N PHE A 392 -0.46 -5.82 -24.41
CA PHE A 392 0.33 -4.60 -24.68
C PHE A 392 0.41 -3.65 -23.48
N VAL A 393 -0.62 -3.60 -22.66
CA VAL A 393 -0.66 -2.79 -21.43
C VAL A 393 0.46 -3.17 -20.45
N PHE A 394 0.91 -4.42 -20.42
CA PHE A 394 2.04 -4.86 -19.60
C PHE A 394 3.37 -4.38 -20.17
N THR A 395 3.49 -4.25 -21.49
CA THR A 395 4.63 -3.57 -22.12
C THR A 395 4.68 -2.08 -21.70
N LEU A 396 3.55 -1.39 -21.65
CA LEU A 396 3.49 -0.01 -21.15
C LEU A 396 4.00 0.07 -19.69
N SER A 397 3.54 -0.85 -18.82
CA SER A 397 4.03 -0.94 -17.43
C SER A 397 5.54 -1.17 -17.37
N SER A 398 6.10 -2.03 -18.22
CA SER A 398 7.54 -2.28 -18.26
C SER A 398 8.33 -1.04 -18.73
N ILE A 399 7.83 -0.30 -19.72
CA ILE A 399 8.45 0.96 -20.18
C ILE A 399 8.47 2.00 -19.04
N ILE A 400 7.36 2.18 -18.32
CA ILE A 400 7.29 3.12 -17.19
C ILE A 400 8.27 2.68 -16.08
N THR A 401 8.40 1.38 -15.82
CA THR A 401 9.39 0.85 -14.87
C THR A 401 10.82 1.16 -15.31
N LEU A 402 11.13 1.00 -16.59
CA LEU A 402 12.45 1.35 -17.14
C LEU A 402 12.75 2.84 -16.93
N LEU A 403 11.77 3.71 -17.17
CA LEU A 403 11.91 5.16 -16.91
C LEU A 403 12.12 5.44 -15.41
N ALA A 404 11.48 4.67 -14.52
CA ALA A 404 11.66 4.81 -13.07
C ALA A 404 13.07 4.40 -12.60
N MET A 405 13.76 3.52 -13.32
CA MET A 405 15.14 3.11 -12.99
C MET A 405 16.15 4.24 -13.22
N ILE A 406 15.89 5.17 -14.16
CA ILE A 406 16.82 6.25 -14.49
C ILE A 406 17.13 7.16 -13.29
N PRO A 407 16.14 7.75 -12.59
CA PRO A 407 16.41 8.56 -11.40
C PRO A 407 17.13 7.79 -10.29
N ILE A 408 16.83 6.51 -10.09
CA ILE A 408 17.54 5.69 -9.10
C ILE A 408 19.00 5.50 -9.47
N SER A 409 19.30 5.23 -10.73
CA SER A 409 20.67 5.12 -11.23
C SER A 409 21.46 6.41 -11.01
N ILE A 410 20.84 7.57 -11.25
CA ILE A 410 21.46 8.88 -11.01
C ILE A 410 21.79 9.07 -9.53
N VAL A 411 20.84 8.73 -8.63
CA VAL A 411 21.06 8.79 -7.17
C VAL A 411 22.21 7.88 -6.77
N GLY A 412 22.24 6.64 -7.27
CA GLY A 412 23.29 5.66 -6.98
C GLY A 412 24.69 6.14 -7.42
N CYS A 413 24.81 6.68 -8.63
CA CYS A 413 26.07 7.25 -9.11
C CYS A 413 26.56 8.44 -8.26
N ARG A 414 25.64 9.30 -7.82
CA ARG A 414 25.98 10.44 -6.96
C ARG A 414 26.47 9.99 -5.59
N THR A 415 25.79 9.01 -4.97
CA THR A 415 26.16 8.46 -3.67
C THR A 415 27.52 7.76 -3.72
N ALA A 416 27.77 6.93 -4.72
CA ALA A 416 29.06 6.27 -4.92
C ALA A 416 30.21 7.28 -5.12
N ARG A 417 29.95 8.38 -5.78
CA ARG A 417 30.94 9.44 -5.98
C ARG A 417 31.28 10.17 -4.66
N GLN A 418 30.28 10.42 -3.81
CA GLN A 418 30.50 11.04 -2.50
C GLN A 418 31.32 10.13 -1.58
N GLU A 419 31.00 8.84 -1.50
CA GLU A 419 31.77 7.86 -0.73
C GLU A 419 33.22 7.69 -1.24
N GLY A 420 33.45 7.86 -2.55
CA GLY A 420 34.79 7.85 -3.14
C GLY A 420 35.63 9.05 -2.71
N TYR A 421 35.02 10.24 -2.57
CA TYR A 421 35.71 11.44 -2.09
C TYR A 421 36.01 11.42 -0.59
N GLU A 422 35.20 10.74 0.21
CA GLU A 422 35.41 10.62 1.67
C GLU A 422 36.49 9.57 2.05
N ARG A 423 36.86 8.70 1.10
CA ARG A 423 37.93 7.68 1.27
C ARG A 423 39.31 8.15 0.80
N LEU A 424 39.39 9.28 0.12
CA LEU A 424 40.62 9.96 -0.28
C LEU A 424 40.99 11.07 0.69
#